data_3380444ae85c808e65fe2986f50bd33b
#
_entry.id   3380444ae85c808e65fe2986f50bd33b
#
_cell.length_a   1.000
_cell.length_b   1.000
_cell.length_c   1.000
_cell.angle_alpha   90.00
_cell.angle_beta   90.00
_cell.angle_gamma   90.00
#
_symmetry.space_group_name_H-M   'P 1'
#
loop_
_entity.id
_entity.type
_entity.pdbx_description
1 polymer ?
#
loop_
_entity_poly.entity_id
_entity_poly.type
_entity_poly.pdbx_seq_one_letter_code
_entity_poly.pdbx_strand_id
1 'polypeptide(L)'
;MTDRRSQNYSISDLRDRPEFASTVAERVWNAWWRDQGVGLDYLQGLVDESLAPTGRPMALVAHHGDTFLGTAHLIDDDLEARPQYAPWVAAVWVDEAARKAGIGSALVRAAAEAAFGQGFETVYLCAEPTKASFYEGLGWRRIERDVDGLDVFSLSKPS
;
A
#
# COMPACT_ATOMS: atom_id res chain seq x y z
N MET A 1 13.25 8.14 -24.32
CA MET A 1 14.17 7.28 -23.60
C MET A 1 13.66 7.02 -22.18
N THR A 2 13.63 5.80 -21.79
CA THR A 2 13.16 5.46 -20.45
C THR A 2 14.16 5.93 -19.40
N ASP A 3 13.65 6.51 -18.32
CA ASP A 3 14.49 6.89 -17.21
C ASP A 3 14.96 5.61 -16.51
N ARG A 4 16.25 5.35 -16.58
CA ARG A 4 16.82 4.14 -15.99
C ARG A 4 16.75 4.11 -14.47
N ARG A 5 16.66 5.28 -13.84
CA ARG A 5 16.55 5.34 -12.37
C ARG A 5 15.24 4.76 -11.89
N SER A 6 14.16 4.96 -12.67
CA SER A 6 12.86 4.41 -12.30
C SER A 6 12.81 2.88 -12.43
N GLN A 7 13.82 2.28 -13.07
CA GLN A 7 13.92 0.84 -13.25
C GLN A 7 14.95 0.18 -12.36
N ASN A 8 15.60 0.96 -11.48
CA ASN A 8 16.61 0.43 -10.57
C ASN A 8 16.02 -0.16 -9.31
N TYR A 9 14.80 -0.67 -9.41
CA TYR A 9 14.16 -1.34 -8.29
C TYR A 9 13.19 -2.37 -8.81
N SER A 10 12.83 -3.28 -7.93
CA SER A 10 11.82 -4.30 -8.19
C SER A 10 10.69 -4.14 -7.20
N ILE A 11 9.51 -4.63 -7.57
CA ILE A 11 8.39 -4.75 -6.62
C ILE A 11 8.10 -6.23 -6.51
N SER A 12 8.14 -6.75 -5.29
CA SER A 12 7.93 -8.17 -5.00
C SER A 12 6.82 -8.34 -3.98
N ASP A 13 6.10 -9.45 -4.08
CA ASP A 13 5.22 -9.89 -3.01
C ASP A 13 6.10 -10.26 -1.80
N LEU A 14 5.71 -9.83 -0.61
CA LEU A 14 6.48 -10.13 0.60
C LEU A 14 6.67 -11.63 0.80
N ARG A 15 5.74 -12.46 0.33
CA ARG A 15 5.85 -13.92 0.39
C ARG A 15 7.08 -14.45 -0.31
N ASP A 16 7.51 -13.74 -1.38
CA ASP A 16 8.70 -14.10 -2.15
C ASP A 16 9.99 -13.54 -1.56
N ARG A 17 9.87 -12.53 -0.70
CA ARG A 17 11.00 -11.86 -0.05
C ARG A 17 10.70 -11.65 1.44
N PRO A 18 10.45 -12.74 2.20
CA PRO A 18 10.01 -12.64 3.59
C PRO A 18 11.03 -12.00 4.53
N GLU A 19 12.28 -11.91 4.12
CA GLU A 19 13.31 -11.23 4.91
C GLU A 19 13.03 -9.74 5.10
N PHE A 20 12.15 -9.14 4.29
CA PHE A 20 11.76 -7.73 4.45
C PHE A 20 10.64 -7.54 5.48
N ALA A 21 10.05 -8.61 6.01
CA ALA A 21 8.87 -8.50 6.89
C ALA A 21 9.12 -7.60 8.10
N SER A 22 10.27 -7.72 8.76
CA SER A 22 10.59 -6.90 9.93
C SER A 22 10.76 -5.43 9.55
N THR A 23 11.35 -5.15 8.41
CA THR A 23 11.52 -3.77 7.94
C THR A 23 10.16 -3.16 7.61
N VAL A 24 9.29 -3.90 6.92
CA VAL A 24 7.93 -3.44 6.62
C VAL A 24 7.19 -3.10 7.91
N ALA A 25 7.22 -4.00 8.89
CA ALA A 25 6.53 -3.77 10.16
C ALA A 25 7.06 -2.52 10.86
N GLU A 26 8.36 -2.33 10.91
CA GLU A 26 8.98 -1.18 11.57
C GLU A 26 8.61 0.13 10.87
N ARG A 27 8.62 0.16 9.54
CA ARG A 27 8.29 1.36 8.77
C ARG A 27 6.82 1.75 8.96
N VAL A 28 5.90 0.80 8.87
CA VAL A 28 4.47 1.04 9.04
C VAL A 28 4.18 1.48 10.48
N TRP A 29 4.77 0.79 11.45
CA TRP A 29 4.61 1.14 12.87
C TRP A 29 5.08 2.57 13.14
N ASN A 30 6.27 2.91 12.68
CA ASN A 30 6.85 4.21 12.92
C ASN A 30 6.06 5.34 12.24
N ALA A 31 5.47 5.07 11.07
CA ALA A 31 4.73 6.07 10.32
C ALA A 31 3.36 6.38 10.91
N TRP A 32 2.64 5.38 11.44
CA TRP A 32 1.23 5.56 11.81
C TRP A 32 0.83 5.06 13.19
N TRP A 33 1.59 4.17 13.81
CA TRP A 33 1.13 3.46 15.01
C TRP A 33 1.90 3.77 16.27
N ARG A 34 3.16 4.16 16.13
CA ARG A 34 4.02 4.41 17.28
C ARG A 34 3.43 5.44 18.25
N ASP A 35 2.93 6.55 17.72
CA ASP A 35 2.37 7.64 18.52
C ASP A 35 0.96 7.34 19.01
N GLN A 36 0.39 6.22 18.58
CA GLN A 36 -0.93 5.76 19.03
C GLN A 36 -0.84 4.81 20.22
N GLY A 37 0.35 4.58 20.74
CA GLY A 37 0.55 3.68 21.87
C GLY A 37 0.52 2.19 21.52
N VAL A 38 0.60 1.87 20.23
CA VAL A 38 0.61 0.48 19.75
C VAL A 38 2.05 0.00 19.68
N GLY A 39 2.30 -1.22 20.15
CA GLY A 39 3.63 -1.80 20.14
C GLY A 39 4.02 -2.35 18.77
N LEU A 40 5.34 -2.37 18.51
CA LEU A 40 5.86 -2.92 17.25
C LEU A 40 5.48 -4.39 17.07
N ASP A 41 5.40 -5.15 18.16
CA ASP A 41 5.03 -6.57 18.10
C ASP A 41 3.65 -6.79 17.49
N TYR A 42 2.71 -5.89 17.76
CA TYR A 42 1.38 -5.95 17.16
C TYR A 42 1.47 -5.81 15.64
N LEU A 43 2.22 -4.82 15.18
CA LEU A 43 2.41 -4.59 13.74
C LEU A 43 3.16 -5.74 13.08
N GLN A 44 4.14 -6.31 13.75
CA GLN A 44 4.85 -7.46 13.22
C GLN A 44 3.89 -8.63 13.00
N GLY A 45 2.97 -8.86 13.94
CA GLY A 45 1.95 -9.90 13.79
C GLY A 45 1.04 -9.66 12.59
N LEU A 46 0.62 -8.41 12.36
CA LEU A 46 -0.20 -8.08 11.21
C LEU A 46 0.55 -8.29 9.89
N VAL A 47 1.81 -7.89 9.84
CA VAL A 47 2.63 -8.07 8.64
C VAL A 47 2.85 -9.56 8.38
N ASP A 48 3.09 -10.34 9.44
CA ASP A 48 3.30 -11.78 9.30
C ASP A 48 2.08 -12.49 8.70
N GLU A 49 0.87 -11.95 8.89
CA GLU A 49 -0.33 -12.48 8.23
C GLU A 49 -0.23 -12.41 6.71
N SER A 50 0.54 -11.44 6.19
CA SER A 50 0.77 -11.30 4.74
C SER A 50 1.72 -12.36 4.18
N LEU A 51 2.29 -13.18 5.03
CA LEU A 51 3.16 -14.30 4.61
C LEU A 51 2.38 -15.58 4.35
N ALA A 52 1.07 -15.59 4.63
CA ALA A 52 0.22 -16.74 4.32
C ALA A 52 0.26 -17.02 2.81
N PRO A 53 0.17 -18.30 2.39
CA PRO A 53 0.40 -18.68 1.00
C PRO A 53 -0.47 -17.99 -0.04
N THR A 54 -1.69 -17.59 0.32
CA THR A 54 -2.63 -16.97 -0.61
C THR A 54 -3.51 -15.96 0.11
N GLY A 55 -4.17 -15.14 -0.67
CA GLY A 55 -5.22 -14.25 -0.18
C GLY A 55 -4.69 -12.95 0.38
N ARG A 56 -5.52 -12.33 1.19
CA ARG A 56 -5.24 -11.08 1.86
C ARG A 56 -5.26 -11.30 3.36
N PRO A 57 -4.52 -10.50 4.14
CA PRO A 57 -3.73 -9.35 3.70
C PRO A 57 -2.55 -9.75 2.83
N MET A 58 -2.14 -8.83 1.97
CA MET A 58 -1.02 -9.00 1.06
C MET A 58 -0.12 -7.77 1.19
N ALA A 59 1.18 -7.96 1.18
CA ALA A 59 2.13 -6.87 1.22
C ALA A 59 3.04 -6.91 0.01
N LEU A 60 3.33 -5.73 -0.53
CA LEU A 60 4.28 -5.55 -1.61
C LEU A 60 5.46 -4.74 -1.11
N VAL A 61 6.65 -5.05 -1.60
CA VAL A 61 7.88 -4.38 -1.21
C VAL A 61 8.60 -3.89 -2.46
N ALA A 62 8.93 -2.60 -2.49
CA ALA A 62 9.84 -2.05 -3.47
C ALA A 62 11.24 -2.15 -2.90
N HIS A 63 12.18 -2.68 -3.67
CA HIS A 63 13.53 -2.90 -3.20
C HIS A 63 14.53 -2.89 -4.34
N HIS A 64 15.78 -2.58 -4.00
CA HIS A 64 16.90 -2.72 -4.92
C HIS A 64 17.84 -3.73 -4.28
N GLY A 65 17.89 -4.94 -4.86
CA GLY A 65 18.59 -6.05 -4.20
C GLY A 65 18.01 -6.29 -2.82
N ASP A 66 18.84 -6.21 -1.79
CA ASP A 66 18.42 -6.38 -0.39
C ASP A 66 18.12 -5.05 0.30
N THR A 67 18.12 -3.94 -0.42
CA THR A 67 17.80 -2.64 0.14
C THR A 67 16.30 -2.35 0.02
N PHE A 68 15.65 -2.17 1.16
CA PHE A 68 14.23 -1.80 1.21
C PHE A 68 14.06 -0.35 0.73
N LEU A 69 13.04 -0.10 -0.08
CA LEU A 69 12.72 1.25 -0.56
C LEU A 69 11.32 1.69 -0.16
N GLY A 70 10.35 0.78 -0.14
CA GLY A 70 8.98 1.15 0.17
C GLY A 70 8.06 -0.05 0.22
N THR A 71 6.81 0.19 0.62
CA THR A 71 5.81 -0.87 0.76
C THR A 71 4.40 -0.35 0.47
N ALA A 72 3.52 -1.25 0.09
CA ALA A 72 2.08 -1.01 0.01
C ALA A 72 1.37 -2.31 0.34
N HIS A 73 0.13 -2.21 0.80
CA HIS A 73 -0.62 -3.37 1.27
C HIS A 73 -1.97 -3.44 0.58
N LEU A 74 -2.48 -4.66 0.44
CA LEU A 74 -3.85 -4.91 -0.01
C LEU A 74 -4.54 -5.68 1.11
N ILE A 75 -5.56 -5.05 1.72
CA ILE A 75 -6.24 -5.58 2.91
C ILE A 75 -7.74 -5.51 2.74
N ASP A 76 -8.48 -6.23 3.59
CA ASP A 76 -9.93 -6.27 3.50
C ASP A 76 -10.63 -5.12 4.24
N ASP A 77 -10.02 -4.59 5.30
CA ASP A 77 -10.62 -3.54 6.12
C ASP A 77 -9.60 -2.44 6.40
N ASP A 78 -9.92 -1.19 6.05
CA ASP A 78 -9.03 -0.07 6.32
C ASP A 78 -9.76 1.14 6.92
N LEU A 79 -11.06 1.26 6.71
CA LEU A 79 -11.85 2.37 7.24
C LEU A 79 -13.09 1.80 7.90
N GLU A 80 -13.13 1.87 9.22
CA GLU A 80 -14.18 1.26 10.03
C GLU A 80 -15.57 1.74 9.64
N ALA A 81 -15.70 3.01 9.28
CA ALA A 81 -16.96 3.61 8.88
C ALA A 81 -17.46 3.12 7.51
N ARG A 82 -16.67 2.36 6.78
CA ARG A 82 -17.02 1.86 5.44
C ARG A 82 -16.73 0.35 5.30
N PRO A 83 -17.36 -0.48 6.11
CA PRO A 83 -17.11 -1.92 6.07
C PRO A 83 -17.58 -2.58 4.76
N GLN A 84 -18.42 -1.91 4.00
CA GLN A 84 -18.93 -2.43 2.73
C GLN A 84 -17.91 -2.32 1.59
N TYR A 85 -16.87 -1.53 1.75
CA TYR A 85 -15.82 -1.41 0.72
C TYR A 85 -14.68 -2.37 0.99
N ALA A 86 -14.30 -3.12 -0.01
CA ALA A 86 -13.17 -4.04 0.02
C ALA A 86 -12.79 -4.43 -1.41
N PRO A 87 -11.53 -4.74 -1.71
CA PRO A 87 -10.37 -4.58 -0.83
C PRO A 87 -9.80 -3.17 -0.85
N TRP A 88 -8.83 -2.90 0.01
CA TRP A 88 -8.23 -1.58 0.16
C TRP A 88 -6.73 -1.63 -0.10
N VAL A 89 -6.23 -0.64 -0.84
CA VAL A 89 -4.80 -0.33 -0.87
C VAL A 89 -4.53 0.51 0.37
N ALA A 90 -3.57 0.11 1.18
CA ALA A 90 -3.32 0.72 2.48
C ALA A 90 -1.83 0.76 2.81
N ALA A 91 -1.49 1.60 3.79
CA ALA A 91 -0.14 1.70 4.36
C ALA A 91 0.94 1.85 3.28
N VAL A 92 0.74 2.81 2.38
CA VAL A 92 1.72 3.12 1.34
C VAL A 92 2.83 3.98 1.95
N TRP A 93 4.04 3.48 1.91
CA TRP A 93 5.21 4.15 2.48
C TRP A 93 6.41 4.02 1.55
N VAL A 94 7.14 5.10 1.38
CA VAL A 94 8.42 5.11 0.66
C VAL A 94 9.46 5.77 1.56
N ASP A 95 10.60 5.11 1.76
CA ASP A 95 11.67 5.67 2.57
C ASP A 95 12.12 7.02 1.97
N GLU A 96 12.47 7.95 2.84
CA GLU A 96 12.74 9.34 2.45
C GLU A 96 13.77 9.43 1.34
N ALA A 97 14.86 8.67 1.44
CA ALA A 97 15.93 8.69 0.44
C ALA A 97 15.48 8.18 -0.94
N ALA A 98 14.38 7.45 -1.00
CA ALA A 98 13.85 6.86 -2.24
C ALA A 98 12.66 7.63 -2.80
N ARG A 99 12.23 8.69 -2.15
CA ARG A 99 11.07 9.48 -2.61
C ARG A 99 11.39 10.25 -3.87
N LYS A 100 10.34 10.65 -4.60
CA LYS A 100 10.41 11.42 -5.86
C LYS A 100 10.96 10.63 -7.04
N ALA A 101 11.04 9.30 -6.91
CA ALA A 101 11.47 8.43 -8.00
C ALA A 101 10.31 7.62 -8.60
N GLY A 102 9.05 7.95 -8.23
CA GLY A 102 7.88 7.27 -8.76
C GLY A 102 7.56 5.94 -8.09
N ILE A 103 8.26 5.60 -7.01
CA ILE A 103 8.10 4.30 -6.33
C ILE A 103 6.72 4.19 -5.68
N GLY A 104 6.25 5.27 -5.03
CA GLY A 104 4.93 5.27 -4.42
C GLY A 104 3.82 5.01 -5.43
N SER A 105 3.89 5.67 -6.58
CA SER A 105 2.93 5.47 -7.67
C SER A 105 2.97 4.03 -8.18
N ALA A 106 4.16 3.48 -8.34
CA ALA A 106 4.32 2.11 -8.82
C ALA A 106 3.77 1.11 -7.80
N LEU A 107 3.99 1.33 -6.51
CA LEU A 107 3.46 0.48 -5.45
C LEU A 107 1.93 0.51 -5.42
N VAL A 108 1.33 1.68 -5.50
CA VAL A 108 -0.13 1.83 -5.53
C VAL A 108 -0.71 1.09 -6.75
N ARG A 109 -0.09 1.26 -7.91
CA ARG A 109 -0.52 0.57 -9.14
C ARG A 109 -0.40 -0.94 -8.99
N ALA A 110 0.71 -1.42 -8.46
CA ALA A 110 0.93 -2.86 -8.29
C ALA A 110 -0.10 -3.46 -7.32
N ALA A 111 -0.44 -2.76 -6.23
CA ALA A 111 -1.44 -3.23 -5.29
C ALA A 111 -2.83 -3.28 -5.95
N ALA A 112 -3.18 -2.27 -6.73
CA ALA A 112 -4.46 -2.26 -7.45
C ALA A 112 -4.52 -3.40 -8.47
N GLU A 113 -3.44 -3.62 -9.20
CA GLU A 113 -3.38 -4.73 -10.18
C GLU A 113 -3.51 -6.08 -9.49
N ALA A 114 -2.95 -6.23 -8.29
CA ALA A 114 -3.11 -7.44 -7.50
C ALA A 114 -4.58 -7.69 -7.14
N ALA A 115 -5.31 -6.64 -6.77
CA ALA A 115 -6.74 -6.75 -6.49
C ALA A 115 -7.51 -7.21 -7.74
N PHE A 116 -7.23 -6.62 -8.88
CA PHE A 116 -7.88 -7.00 -10.13
C PHE A 116 -7.54 -8.44 -10.51
N GLY A 117 -6.29 -8.84 -10.30
CA GLY A 117 -5.84 -10.23 -10.55
C GLY A 117 -6.52 -11.23 -9.63
N GLN A 118 -6.99 -10.81 -8.46
CA GLN A 118 -7.74 -11.65 -7.53
C GLN A 118 -9.23 -11.68 -7.84
N GLY A 119 -9.68 -11.00 -8.90
CA GLY A 119 -11.06 -11.06 -9.36
C GLY A 119 -11.93 -9.88 -8.93
N PHE A 120 -11.37 -8.87 -8.29
CA PHE A 120 -12.14 -7.69 -7.89
C PHE A 120 -12.28 -6.72 -9.06
N GLU A 121 -13.48 -6.15 -9.20
CA GLU A 121 -13.75 -5.12 -10.22
C GLU A 121 -13.36 -3.73 -9.74
N THR A 122 -13.33 -3.52 -8.42
CA THR A 122 -13.06 -2.21 -7.82
C THR A 122 -12.16 -2.41 -6.61
N VAL A 123 -11.22 -1.47 -6.44
CA VAL A 123 -10.35 -1.40 -5.26
C VAL A 123 -10.47 0.01 -4.68
N TYR A 124 -10.30 0.12 -3.37
CA TYR A 124 -10.51 1.36 -2.62
C TYR A 124 -9.24 1.80 -1.92
N LEU A 125 -9.16 3.07 -1.58
CA LEU A 125 -8.19 3.59 -0.62
C LEU A 125 -8.80 4.79 0.11
N CYS A 126 -8.28 5.08 1.29
CA CYS A 126 -8.61 6.31 2.00
C CYS A 126 -7.32 7.07 2.30
N ALA A 127 -7.41 8.40 2.26
CA ALA A 127 -6.24 9.25 2.43
C ALA A 127 -6.67 10.64 2.89
N GLU A 128 -5.73 11.36 3.49
CA GLU A 128 -5.96 12.76 3.83
C GLU A 128 -6.29 13.57 2.58
N PRO A 129 -7.15 14.60 2.70
CA PRO A 129 -7.52 15.42 1.53
C PRO A 129 -6.34 16.03 0.78
N THR A 130 -5.23 16.28 1.47
CA THR A 130 -4.01 16.82 0.85
C THR A 130 -3.39 15.87 -0.17
N LYS A 131 -3.76 14.59 -0.12
CA LYS A 131 -3.26 13.58 -1.06
C LYS A 131 -4.15 13.40 -2.29
N ALA A 132 -5.27 14.11 -2.37
CA ALA A 132 -6.24 13.90 -3.45
C ALA A 132 -5.63 14.07 -4.84
N SER A 133 -4.85 15.14 -5.06
CA SER A 133 -4.22 15.37 -6.36
C SER A 133 -3.32 14.23 -6.79
N PHE A 134 -2.59 13.64 -5.84
CA PHE A 134 -1.70 12.52 -6.12
C PHE A 134 -2.50 11.32 -6.63
N TYR A 135 -3.55 10.93 -5.92
CA TYR A 135 -4.33 9.76 -6.30
C TYR A 135 -5.18 9.99 -7.55
N GLU A 136 -5.77 11.18 -7.68
CA GLU A 136 -6.52 11.53 -8.88
C GLU A 136 -5.60 11.54 -10.12
N GLY A 137 -4.36 11.98 -9.95
CA GLY A 137 -3.37 11.93 -11.02
C GLY A 137 -3.01 10.50 -11.45
N LEU A 138 -3.24 9.51 -10.58
CA LEU A 138 -3.03 8.10 -10.91
C LEU A 138 -4.28 7.42 -11.47
N GLY A 139 -5.38 8.19 -11.65
CA GLY A 139 -6.61 7.65 -12.20
C GLY A 139 -7.66 7.25 -11.18
N TRP A 140 -7.39 7.45 -9.90
CA TRP A 140 -8.37 7.16 -8.85
C TRP A 140 -9.45 8.22 -8.83
N ARG A 141 -10.67 7.80 -8.52
CA ARG A 141 -11.83 8.68 -8.41
C ARG A 141 -12.16 8.91 -6.94
N ARG A 142 -12.25 10.16 -6.53
CA ARG A 142 -12.67 10.48 -5.16
C ARG A 142 -14.19 10.32 -5.07
N ILE A 143 -14.65 9.33 -4.31
CA ILE A 143 -16.07 8.99 -4.22
C ILE A 143 -16.74 9.50 -2.96
N GLU A 144 -15.97 9.75 -1.89
CA GLU A 144 -16.51 10.32 -0.65
C GLU A 144 -15.48 11.25 -0.04
N ARG A 145 -15.97 12.26 0.65
CA ARG A 145 -15.14 13.24 1.35
C ARG A 145 -15.44 13.20 2.84
N ASP A 146 -14.40 13.45 3.63
CA ASP A 146 -14.52 13.65 5.08
C ASP A 146 -15.27 12.51 5.78
N VAL A 147 -14.80 11.29 5.56
CA VAL A 147 -15.24 10.13 6.29
C VAL A 147 -14.20 9.91 7.39
N ASP A 148 -14.54 10.30 8.62
CA ASP A 148 -13.60 10.31 9.75
C ASP A 148 -12.31 11.09 9.44
N GLY A 149 -12.44 12.21 8.71
CA GLY A 149 -11.32 13.06 8.35
C GLY A 149 -10.55 12.64 7.11
N LEU A 150 -10.97 11.56 6.46
CA LEU A 150 -10.30 11.02 5.28
C LEU A 150 -11.23 11.06 4.08
N ASP A 151 -10.66 11.19 2.89
CA ASP A 151 -11.39 11.04 1.65
C ASP A 151 -11.26 9.61 1.16
N VAL A 152 -12.30 9.11 0.50
CA VAL A 152 -12.33 7.75 -0.03
C VAL A 152 -12.24 7.80 -1.55
N PHE A 153 -11.38 6.95 -2.09
CA PHE A 153 -11.12 6.86 -3.52
C PHE A 153 -11.37 5.44 -4.00
N SER A 154 -11.77 5.31 -5.26
CA SER A 154 -11.91 4.00 -5.89
C SER A 154 -11.21 3.98 -7.24
N LEU A 155 -10.81 2.79 -7.65
CA LEU A 155 -10.27 2.53 -8.98
C LEU A 155 -10.94 1.30 -9.53
N SER A 156 -11.49 1.42 -10.73
CA SER A 156 -12.15 0.30 -11.40
C SER A 156 -11.17 -0.41 -12.32
N LYS A 157 -11.35 -1.72 -12.46
CA LYS A 157 -10.55 -2.51 -13.37
C LYS A 157 -10.70 -1.97 -14.80
N PRO A 158 -9.59 -1.75 -15.50
CA PRO A 158 -9.66 -1.33 -16.91
C PRO A 158 -10.39 -2.38 -17.76
N SER A 159 -11.20 -1.89 -18.68
CA SER A 159 -11.96 -2.78 -19.60
C SER A 159 -11.10 -3.27 -20.75
#